data_386cb687f671e1077142f7d4eb6062f2
#
_entry.id   386cb687f671e1077142f7d4eb6062f2
#
_cell.length_a   1.000
_cell.length_b   1.000
_cell.length_c   1.000
_cell.angle_alpha   90.00
_cell.angle_beta   90.00
_cell.angle_gamma   90.00
#
_symmetry.space_group_name_H-M   'P 1'
#
loop_
_entity.id
_entity.type
_entity.pdbx_description
1 polymer ?
#
loop_
_entity_poly.entity_id
_entity_poly.type
_entity_poly.pdbx_seq_one_letter_code
_entity_poly.pdbx_strand_id
1 'polypeptide(L)'
;MANFFSASQEEQQEILLTFWQRFKVLIIGAFLSIAVIIVGRDFLISTSNENDFISASLYEQYLETDDESSGNQILENYSDSIYSDFVRLNEAKKNFINQEIEQAIDLLEAVIANNPSSSVEFNPIRAAAQTRLAKIYLQEEDYEKVIIVFGENQILTSSMYELIGDAQNNLGKYSEARTNYMLALQNSTNQASRALINMKISDLEGGEIE
;
A
#
# COMPACT_ATOMS: atom_id res chain seq x y z
N MET A 1 -36.93 -40.55 -15.61
CA MET A 1 -35.88 -40.54 -14.56
C MET A 1 -36.48 -41.20 -13.34
N ALA A 2 -35.97 -42.38 -12.97
CA ALA A 2 -36.44 -43.08 -11.75
C ALA A 2 -36.00 -42.23 -10.55
N ASN A 3 -36.96 -41.89 -9.69
CA ASN A 3 -36.68 -41.11 -8.46
C ASN A 3 -35.90 -42.03 -7.50
N PHE A 4 -34.66 -41.71 -7.21
CA PHE A 4 -33.76 -42.39 -6.28
C PHE A 4 -34.47 -42.74 -4.96
N PHE A 5 -35.31 -41.86 -4.45
CA PHE A 5 -36.06 -42.03 -3.20
C PHE A 5 -37.27 -42.97 -3.26
N SER A 6 -37.68 -43.42 -4.46
CA SER A 6 -38.81 -44.37 -4.67
C SER A 6 -38.35 -45.75 -5.11
N ALA A 7 -37.05 -45.96 -5.28
CA ALA A 7 -36.47 -47.23 -5.72
C ALA A 7 -36.31 -48.20 -4.51
N SER A 8 -36.34 -49.52 -4.79
CA SER A 8 -36.05 -50.52 -3.79
C SER A 8 -34.61 -50.44 -3.26
N GLN A 9 -34.31 -51.02 -2.12
CA GLN A 9 -32.93 -50.97 -1.57
C GLN A 9 -31.87 -51.55 -2.52
N GLU A 10 -32.23 -52.60 -3.29
CA GLU A 10 -31.34 -53.21 -4.25
C GLU A 10 -31.10 -52.30 -5.47
N GLU A 11 -32.14 -51.65 -5.97
CA GLU A 11 -32.01 -50.68 -7.06
C GLU A 11 -31.20 -49.43 -6.66
N GLN A 12 -31.35 -48.97 -5.41
CA GLN A 12 -30.54 -47.85 -4.87
C GLN A 12 -29.05 -48.22 -4.81
N GLN A 13 -28.73 -49.46 -4.41
CA GLN A 13 -27.34 -49.92 -4.37
C GLN A 13 -26.74 -50.02 -5.79
N GLU A 14 -27.48 -50.52 -6.77
CA GLU A 14 -27.00 -50.57 -8.16
C GLU A 14 -26.77 -49.19 -8.77
N ILE A 15 -27.65 -48.25 -8.50
CA ILE A 15 -27.47 -46.84 -8.94
C ILE A 15 -26.22 -46.22 -8.31
N LEU A 16 -26.00 -46.41 -7.02
CA LEU A 16 -24.81 -45.93 -6.31
C LEU A 16 -23.52 -46.56 -6.84
N LEU A 17 -23.51 -47.87 -7.06
CA LEU A 17 -22.33 -48.56 -7.59
C LEU A 17 -22.00 -48.11 -9.01
N THR A 18 -23.02 -47.95 -9.85
CA THR A 18 -22.86 -47.48 -11.24
C THR A 18 -22.33 -46.02 -11.26
N PHE A 19 -22.89 -45.17 -10.42
CA PHE A 19 -22.43 -43.80 -10.26
C PHE A 19 -20.97 -43.76 -9.76
N TRP A 20 -20.64 -44.56 -8.73
CA TRP A 20 -19.26 -44.64 -8.21
C TRP A 20 -18.27 -45.12 -9.27
N GLN A 21 -18.61 -46.22 -10.01
CA GLN A 21 -17.73 -46.75 -11.05
C GLN A 21 -17.46 -45.71 -12.15
N ARG A 22 -18.47 -44.91 -12.50
CA ARG A 22 -18.38 -43.92 -13.57
C ARG A 22 -17.62 -42.65 -13.13
N PHE A 23 -17.78 -42.24 -11.88
CA PHE A 23 -17.27 -40.95 -11.41
C PHE A 23 -16.13 -41.04 -10.37
N LYS A 24 -15.72 -42.24 -9.97
CA LYS A 24 -14.68 -42.45 -8.95
C LYS A 24 -13.39 -41.69 -9.23
N VAL A 25 -12.94 -41.67 -10.49
CA VAL A 25 -11.68 -40.94 -10.87
C VAL A 25 -11.87 -39.43 -10.74
N LEU A 26 -13.02 -38.88 -11.12
CA LEU A 26 -13.36 -37.48 -10.98
C LEU A 26 -13.49 -37.07 -9.49
N ILE A 27 -14.18 -37.90 -8.72
CA ILE A 27 -14.38 -37.65 -7.27
C ILE A 27 -13.04 -37.71 -6.54
N ILE A 28 -12.23 -38.74 -6.77
CA ILE A 28 -10.89 -38.87 -6.17
C ILE A 28 -10.00 -37.72 -6.62
N GLY A 29 -10.01 -37.34 -7.89
CA GLY A 29 -9.26 -36.20 -8.42
C GLY A 29 -9.66 -34.87 -7.77
N ALA A 30 -10.96 -34.65 -7.57
CA ALA A 30 -11.47 -33.46 -6.87
C ALA A 30 -11.02 -33.42 -5.41
N PHE A 31 -11.09 -34.53 -4.68
CA PHE A 31 -10.60 -34.62 -3.31
C PHE A 31 -9.09 -34.40 -3.20
N LEU A 32 -8.30 -34.96 -4.10
CA LEU A 32 -6.85 -34.73 -4.16
C LEU A 32 -6.52 -33.26 -4.46
N SER A 33 -7.24 -32.64 -5.39
CA SER A 33 -7.05 -31.21 -5.70
C SER A 33 -7.35 -30.32 -4.50
N ILE A 34 -8.42 -30.59 -3.77
CA ILE A 34 -8.77 -29.85 -2.54
C ILE A 34 -7.69 -30.05 -1.47
N ALA A 35 -7.21 -31.28 -1.29
CA ALA A 35 -6.14 -31.58 -0.32
C ALA A 35 -4.84 -30.82 -0.66
N VAL A 36 -4.45 -30.76 -1.94
CA VAL A 36 -3.26 -30.01 -2.39
C VAL A 36 -3.44 -28.50 -2.15
N ILE A 37 -4.64 -27.97 -2.40
CA ILE A 37 -4.94 -26.55 -2.14
C ILE A 37 -4.83 -26.23 -0.64
N ILE A 38 -5.39 -27.09 0.23
CA ILE A 38 -5.36 -26.87 1.69
C ILE A 38 -3.92 -26.93 2.19
N VAL A 39 -3.16 -27.99 1.85
CA VAL A 39 -1.77 -28.15 2.29
C VAL A 39 -0.88 -27.04 1.72
N GLY A 40 -1.06 -26.69 0.45
CA GLY A 40 -0.32 -25.60 -0.18
C GLY A 40 -0.59 -24.24 0.49
N ARG A 41 -1.84 -23.97 0.81
CA ARG A 41 -2.24 -22.74 1.53
C ARG A 41 -1.63 -22.70 2.94
N ASP A 42 -1.74 -23.80 3.71
CA ASP A 42 -1.19 -23.83 5.07
C ASP A 42 0.34 -23.68 5.07
N PHE A 43 1.02 -24.27 4.09
CA PHE A 43 2.46 -24.10 3.92
C PHE A 43 2.83 -22.63 3.62
N LEU A 44 2.12 -21.98 2.68
CA LEU A 44 2.36 -20.57 2.34
C LEU A 44 2.11 -19.63 3.54
N ILE A 45 1.00 -19.85 4.27
CA ILE A 45 0.66 -19.04 5.46
C ILE A 45 1.69 -19.25 6.57
N SER A 46 2.14 -20.49 6.82
CA SER A 46 3.13 -20.79 7.84
C SER A 46 4.47 -20.12 7.55
N THR A 47 4.93 -20.16 6.30
CA THR A 47 6.18 -19.51 5.88
C THR A 47 6.09 -17.99 5.97
N SER A 48 4.94 -17.40 5.60
CA SER A 48 4.72 -15.95 5.72
C SER A 48 4.77 -15.52 7.20
N ASN A 49 4.10 -16.23 8.09
CA ASN A 49 4.09 -15.90 9.52
C ASN A 49 5.49 -16.01 10.16
N GLU A 50 6.30 -16.98 9.75
CA GLU A 50 7.67 -17.13 10.24
C GLU A 50 8.57 -15.98 9.75
N ASN A 51 8.47 -15.63 8.48
CA ASN A 51 9.19 -14.50 7.89
C ASN A 51 8.79 -13.17 8.54
N ASP A 52 7.51 -12.97 8.81
CA ASP A 52 7.00 -11.78 9.51
C ASP A 52 7.55 -11.68 10.93
N PHE A 53 7.62 -12.79 11.66
CA PHE A 53 8.18 -12.82 13.01
C PHE A 53 9.69 -12.51 13.02
N ILE A 54 10.45 -13.11 12.09
CA ILE A 54 11.91 -12.89 11.99
C ILE A 54 12.19 -11.43 11.58
N SER A 55 11.49 -10.93 10.57
CA SER A 55 11.67 -9.55 10.10
C SER A 55 11.24 -8.52 11.16
N ALA A 56 10.23 -8.82 12.00
CA ALA A 56 9.85 -8.02 13.15
C ALA A 56 10.98 -7.92 14.17
N SER A 57 11.59 -9.06 14.52
CA SER A 57 12.69 -9.13 15.50
C SER A 57 13.93 -8.39 14.98
N LEU A 58 14.27 -8.55 13.70
CA LEU A 58 15.36 -7.82 13.06
C LEU A 58 15.09 -6.31 13.03
N TYR A 59 13.84 -5.91 12.82
CA TYR A 59 13.45 -4.49 12.84
C TYR A 59 13.55 -3.87 14.24
N GLU A 60 13.17 -4.61 15.28
CA GLU A 60 13.38 -4.19 16.67
C GLU A 60 14.87 -3.97 16.96
N GLN A 61 15.71 -4.92 16.56
CA GLN A 61 17.17 -4.79 16.69
C GLN A 61 17.71 -3.58 15.90
N TYR A 62 17.24 -3.38 14.68
CA TYR A 62 17.61 -2.21 13.86
C TYR A 62 17.25 -0.89 14.55
N LEU A 63 16.08 -0.80 15.21
CA LEU A 63 15.68 0.43 15.92
C LEU A 63 16.45 0.67 17.21
N GLU A 64 16.81 -0.40 17.96
CA GLU A 64 17.48 -0.26 19.23
C GLU A 64 18.98 0.08 19.10
N THR A 65 19.63 -0.51 18.11
CA THR A 65 21.10 -0.42 17.98
C THR A 65 21.56 0.45 16.83
N ASP A 66 20.62 0.97 16.01
CA ASP A 66 20.90 1.62 14.71
C ASP A 66 21.80 0.74 13.83
N ASP A 67 21.63 -0.58 13.94
CA ASP A 67 22.46 -1.58 13.27
C ASP A 67 22.05 -1.73 11.80
N GLU A 68 22.80 -1.11 10.93
CA GLU A 68 22.61 -1.21 9.47
C GLU A 68 22.62 -2.66 8.97
N SER A 69 23.32 -3.58 9.67
CA SER A 69 23.36 -4.99 9.30
C SER A 69 21.98 -5.64 9.41
N SER A 70 21.23 -5.36 10.48
CA SER A 70 19.87 -5.87 10.66
C SER A 70 18.90 -5.28 9.63
N GLY A 71 19.05 -3.98 9.33
CA GLY A 71 18.29 -3.33 8.25
C GLY A 71 18.56 -3.98 6.89
N ASN A 72 19.83 -4.18 6.55
CA ASN A 72 20.23 -4.82 5.28
C ASN A 72 19.71 -6.26 5.18
N GLN A 73 19.76 -7.03 6.28
CA GLN A 73 19.18 -8.38 6.30
C GLN A 73 17.68 -8.37 5.97
N ILE A 74 16.92 -7.39 6.49
CA ILE A 74 15.48 -7.25 6.17
C ILE A 74 15.31 -6.94 4.68
N LEU A 75 16.08 -6.01 4.14
CA LEU A 75 15.97 -5.59 2.74
C LEU A 75 16.34 -6.71 1.75
N GLU A 76 17.33 -7.54 2.09
CA GLU A 76 17.82 -8.63 1.23
C GLU A 76 16.96 -9.89 1.32
N ASN A 77 16.58 -10.32 2.53
CA ASN A 77 15.95 -11.62 2.74
C ASN A 77 14.42 -11.56 2.98
N TYR A 78 13.89 -10.38 3.34
CA TYR A 78 12.49 -10.16 3.69
C TYR A 78 11.91 -8.93 2.98
N SER A 79 12.29 -8.75 1.71
CA SER A 79 11.96 -7.56 0.90
C SER A 79 10.45 -7.29 0.78
N ASP A 80 9.62 -8.34 0.86
CA ASP A 80 8.15 -8.27 0.76
C ASP A 80 7.47 -8.04 2.13
N SER A 81 8.24 -8.04 3.22
CA SER A 81 7.73 -7.76 4.55
C SER A 81 7.43 -6.26 4.72
N ILE A 82 6.40 -5.95 5.51
CA ILE A 82 6.09 -4.56 5.93
C ILE A 82 7.28 -3.89 6.62
N TYR A 83 8.13 -4.66 7.29
CA TYR A 83 9.31 -4.15 7.98
C TYR A 83 10.39 -3.67 7.01
N SER A 84 10.46 -4.23 5.79
CA SER A 84 11.34 -3.73 4.74
C SER A 84 10.96 -2.32 4.30
N ASP A 85 9.66 -2.03 4.22
CA ASP A 85 9.19 -0.68 3.91
C ASP A 85 9.45 0.31 5.05
N PHE A 86 9.36 -0.14 6.30
CA PHE A 86 9.74 0.70 7.45
C PHE A 86 11.25 1.00 7.48
N VAL A 87 12.11 0.03 7.15
CA VAL A 87 13.55 0.25 6.98
C VAL A 87 13.79 1.27 5.88
N ARG A 88 13.20 1.08 4.69
CA ARG A 88 13.33 2.03 3.57
C ARG A 88 12.89 3.44 3.94
N LEU A 89 11.77 3.57 4.66
CA LEU A 89 11.30 4.88 5.14
C LEU A 89 12.28 5.54 6.11
N ASN A 90 12.94 4.78 6.98
CA ASN A 90 13.94 5.30 7.91
C ASN A 90 15.25 5.66 7.20
N GLU A 91 15.75 4.78 6.32
CA GLU A 91 16.95 5.05 5.54
C GLU A 91 16.75 6.25 4.59
N ALA A 92 15.57 6.37 3.95
CA ALA A 92 15.24 7.55 3.16
C ALA A 92 15.31 8.84 3.98
N LYS A 93 14.87 8.81 5.24
CA LYS A 93 15.01 9.97 6.14
C LYS A 93 16.48 10.26 6.47
N LYS A 94 17.30 9.24 6.74
CA LYS A 94 18.74 9.40 7.01
C LYS A 94 19.46 9.99 5.79
N ASN A 95 19.22 9.43 4.61
CA ASN A 95 19.80 9.90 3.35
C ASN A 95 19.42 11.35 3.05
N PHE A 96 18.14 11.71 3.27
CA PHE A 96 17.70 13.10 3.12
C PHE A 96 18.46 14.06 4.08
N ILE A 97 18.64 13.67 5.35
CA ILE A 97 19.39 14.48 6.34
C ILE A 97 20.86 14.62 5.92
N ASN A 98 21.44 13.56 5.33
CA ASN A 98 22.82 13.52 4.85
C ASN A 98 22.99 14.21 3.48
N GLN A 99 21.93 14.79 2.90
CA GLN A 99 21.90 15.40 1.57
C GLN A 99 22.12 14.41 0.41
N GLU A 100 21.88 13.14 0.67
CA GLU A 100 21.89 12.06 -0.34
C GLU A 100 20.49 11.94 -0.97
N ILE A 101 20.08 12.99 -1.68
CA ILE A 101 18.69 13.19 -2.11
C ILE A 101 18.23 12.08 -3.07
N GLU A 102 19.08 11.68 -4.03
CA GLU A 102 18.74 10.65 -5.02
C GLU A 102 18.44 9.31 -4.33
N GLN A 103 19.31 8.89 -3.37
CA GLN A 103 19.10 7.67 -2.61
C GLN A 103 17.82 7.72 -1.77
N ALA A 104 17.52 8.90 -1.20
CA ALA A 104 16.26 9.07 -0.46
C ALA A 104 15.03 8.91 -1.38
N ILE A 105 15.08 9.45 -2.60
CA ILE A 105 14.03 9.31 -3.61
C ILE A 105 13.84 7.84 -3.99
N ASP A 106 14.91 7.13 -4.35
CA ASP A 106 14.88 5.73 -4.76
C ASP A 106 14.22 4.84 -3.70
N LEU A 107 14.57 5.05 -2.43
CA LEU A 107 13.98 4.30 -1.31
C LEU A 107 12.48 4.58 -1.15
N LEU A 108 12.05 5.83 -1.29
CA LEU A 108 10.63 6.21 -1.20
C LEU A 108 9.84 5.67 -2.39
N GLU A 109 10.40 5.71 -3.60
CA GLU A 109 9.78 5.13 -4.79
C GLU A 109 9.63 3.61 -4.67
N ALA A 110 10.62 2.91 -4.09
CA ALA A 110 10.53 1.48 -3.81
C ALA A 110 9.37 1.16 -2.84
N VAL A 111 9.18 1.96 -1.77
CA VAL A 111 8.03 1.81 -0.87
C VAL A 111 6.71 2.03 -1.61
N ILE A 112 6.64 3.04 -2.47
CA ILE A 112 5.42 3.33 -3.26
C ILE A 112 5.11 2.18 -4.22
N ALA A 113 6.13 1.59 -4.85
CA ALA A 113 5.98 0.45 -5.76
C ALA A 113 5.47 -0.81 -5.06
N ASN A 114 5.99 -1.10 -3.85
CA ASN A 114 5.56 -2.26 -3.04
C ASN A 114 4.13 -2.13 -2.51
N ASN A 115 3.61 -0.91 -2.42
CA ASN A 115 2.31 -0.60 -1.84
C ASN A 115 1.38 -0.02 -2.91
N PRO A 116 0.64 -0.83 -3.67
CA PRO A 116 -0.19 -0.35 -4.77
C PRO A 116 -1.29 0.61 -4.29
N SER A 117 -1.68 1.55 -5.16
CA SER A 117 -2.78 2.48 -4.89
C SER A 117 -4.14 1.78 -4.94
N SER A 118 -5.08 2.27 -4.14
CA SER A 118 -6.47 1.83 -4.14
C SER A 118 -7.41 3.02 -3.96
N SER A 119 -8.53 3.03 -4.69
CA SER A 119 -9.59 4.03 -4.51
C SER A 119 -10.57 3.67 -3.40
N VAL A 120 -10.51 2.45 -2.88
CA VAL A 120 -11.43 1.94 -1.85
C VAL A 120 -10.76 1.75 -0.50
N GLU A 121 -9.44 1.57 -0.46
CA GLU A 121 -8.68 1.29 0.75
C GLU A 121 -7.49 2.25 0.88
N PHE A 122 -7.39 2.90 2.04
CA PHE A 122 -6.28 3.79 2.36
C PHE A 122 -5.06 2.99 2.80
N ASN A 123 -3.94 3.18 2.10
CA ASN A 123 -2.66 2.58 2.48
C ASN A 123 -1.78 3.63 3.19
N PRO A 124 -1.60 3.54 4.52
CA PRO A 124 -0.85 4.53 5.29
C PRO A 124 0.66 4.53 4.97
N ILE A 125 1.24 3.39 4.59
CA ILE A 125 2.67 3.27 4.27
C ILE A 125 2.96 3.97 2.95
N ARG A 126 2.15 3.69 1.93
CA ARG A 126 2.22 4.41 0.66
C ARG A 126 2.03 5.91 0.87
N ALA A 127 1.03 6.30 1.64
CA ALA A 127 0.73 7.69 1.93
C ALA A 127 1.90 8.42 2.61
N ALA A 128 2.58 7.76 3.55
CA ALA A 128 3.77 8.29 4.21
C ALA A 128 4.93 8.49 3.22
N ALA A 129 5.20 7.50 2.36
CA ALA A 129 6.24 7.57 1.35
C ALA A 129 5.96 8.69 0.34
N GLN A 130 4.75 8.74 -0.23
CA GLN A 130 4.34 9.78 -1.17
C GLN A 130 4.43 11.19 -0.57
N THR A 131 4.00 11.36 0.68
CA THR A 131 4.06 12.66 1.35
C THR A 131 5.50 13.12 1.55
N ARG A 132 6.42 12.22 1.89
CA ARG A 132 7.85 12.53 2.04
C ARG A 132 8.49 12.85 0.69
N LEU A 133 8.22 12.05 -0.33
CA LEU A 133 8.72 12.23 -1.69
C LEU A 133 8.24 13.57 -2.28
N ALA A 134 6.95 13.89 -2.12
CA ALA A 134 6.39 15.16 -2.56
C ALA A 134 7.05 16.36 -1.87
N LYS A 135 7.40 16.25 -0.58
CA LYS A 135 8.13 17.31 0.13
C LYS A 135 9.55 17.47 -0.38
N ILE A 136 10.24 16.38 -0.74
CA ILE A 136 11.55 16.45 -1.38
C ILE A 136 11.43 17.19 -2.71
N TYR A 137 10.52 16.78 -3.60
CA TYR A 137 10.31 17.44 -4.88
C TYR A 137 9.89 18.91 -4.76
N LEU A 138 9.11 19.24 -3.72
CA LEU A 138 8.74 20.65 -3.45
C LEU A 138 9.97 21.49 -3.06
N GLN A 139 10.91 20.92 -2.28
CA GLN A 139 12.16 21.58 -1.89
C GLN A 139 13.13 21.72 -3.06
N GLU A 140 13.16 20.75 -3.97
CA GLU A 140 13.95 20.77 -5.20
C GLU A 140 13.29 21.62 -6.32
N GLU A 141 12.15 22.27 -6.02
CA GLU A 141 11.36 23.09 -6.96
C GLU A 141 10.82 22.30 -8.18
N ASP A 142 10.73 20.96 -8.06
CA ASP A 142 10.21 20.08 -9.11
C ASP A 142 8.69 19.87 -8.91
N TYR A 143 7.94 20.97 -9.12
CA TYR A 143 6.53 21.06 -8.78
C TYR A 143 5.65 20.10 -9.58
N GLU A 144 6.01 19.79 -10.82
CA GLU A 144 5.30 18.82 -11.65
C GLU A 144 5.37 17.42 -11.02
N LYS A 145 6.54 17.01 -10.53
CA LYS A 145 6.69 15.71 -9.87
C LYS A 145 5.91 15.62 -8.57
N VAL A 146 5.76 16.72 -7.82
CA VAL A 146 4.87 16.72 -6.62
C VAL A 146 3.46 16.26 -6.97
N ILE A 147 2.92 16.77 -8.08
CA ILE A 147 1.56 16.41 -8.52
C ILE A 147 1.51 14.96 -9.00
N ILE A 148 2.52 14.52 -9.75
CA ILE A 148 2.60 13.16 -10.32
C ILE A 148 2.69 12.09 -9.22
N VAL A 149 3.42 12.34 -8.12
CA VAL A 149 3.60 11.40 -7.01
C VAL A 149 2.27 10.89 -6.47
N PHE A 150 1.24 11.74 -6.41
CA PHE A 150 -0.04 11.36 -5.85
C PHE A 150 -0.94 10.59 -6.83
N GLY A 151 -0.70 10.72 -8.16
CA GLY A 151 -1.41 9.95 -9.18
C GLY A 151 -2.94 10.07 -9.11
N GLU A 152 -3.58 9.15 -9.82
CA GLU A 152 -5.04 9.01 -9.82
C GLU A 152 -5.48 7.75 -9.05
N ASN A 153 -6.80 7.64 -8.78
CA ASN A 153 -7.42 6.45 -8.20
C ASN A 153 -6.89 6.03 -6.81
N GLN A 154 -6.68 6.99 -5.93
CA GLN A 154 -6.35 6.73 -4.53
C GLN A 154 -7.05 7.72 -3.57
N ILE A 155 -7.09 7.34 -2.29
CA ILE A 155 -7.60 8.21 -1.23
C ILE A 155 -6.50 9.18 -0.83
N LEU A 156 -6.76 10.49 -0.97
CA LEU A 156 -5.84 11.54 -0.57
C LEU A 156 -6.19 12.11 0.80
N THR A 157 -5.16 12.38 1.59
CA THR A 157 -5.30 13.07 2.89
C THR A 157 -5.29 14.59 2.71
N SER A 158 -5.69 15.31 3.78
CA SER A 158 -5.58 16.77 3.83
C SER A 158 -4.19 17.29 3.46
N SER A 159 -3.13 16.66 4.01
CA SER A 159 -1.75 17.05 3.73
C SER A 159 -1.32 16.82 2.29
N MET A 160 -1.84 15.78 1.62
CA MET A 160 -1.56 15.51 0.22
C MET A 160 -2.21 16.56 -0.69
N TYR A 161 -3.48 16.90 -0.43
CA TYR A 161 -4.14 18.00 -1.14
C TYR A 161 -3.43 19.34 -0.94
N GLU A 162 -2.94 19.60 0.27
CA GLU A 162 -2.16 20.80 0.57
C GLU A 162 -0.86 20.86 -0.25
N LEU A 163 -0.09 19.76 -0.34
CA LEU A 163 1.14 19.67 -1.13
C LEU A 163 0.87 19.84 -2.64
N ILE A 164 -0.22 19.26 -3.15
CA ILE A 164 -0.64 19.48 -4.55
C ILE A 164 -0.97 20.96 -4.78
N GLY A 165 -1.68 21.58 -3.85
CA GLY A 165 -2.01 23.00 -3.90
C GLY A 165 -0.76 23.89 -3.87
N ASP A 166 0.22 23.57 -3.01
CA ASP A 166 1.50 24.28 -2.93
C ASP A 166 2.27 24.20 -4.26
N ALA A 167 2.35 23.03 -4.86
CA ALA A 167 2.99 22.84 -6.15
C ALA A 167 2.29 23.61 -7.28
N GLN A 168 0.95 23.56 -7.31
CA GLN A 168 0.15 24.28 -8.31
C GLN A 168 0.27 25.80 -8.15
N ASN A 169 0.33 26.30 -6.91
CA ASN A 169 0.56 27.71 -6.64
C ASN A 169 1.91 28.17 -7.22
N ASN A 170 2.98 27.42 -6.96
CA ASN A 170 4.30 27.72 -7.50
C ASN A 170 4.36 27.63 -9.02
N LEU A 171 3.53 26.81 -9.66
CA LEU A 171 3.37 26.73 -11.11
C LEU A 171 2.48 27.83 -11.70
N GLY A 172 1.97 28.76 -10.88
CA GLY A 172 1.03 29.79 -11.29
C GLY A 172 -0.38 29.29 -11.63
N LYS A 173 -0.71 28.04 -11.26
CA LYS A 173 -2.02 27.41 -11.46
C LYS A 173 -2.96 27.73 -10.29
N TYR A 174 -3.27 29.00 -10.09
CA TYR A 174 -3.94 29.50 -8.89
C TYR A 174 -5.34 28.92 -8.67
N SER A 175 -6.11 28.72 -9.75
CA SER A 175 -7.45 28.13 -9.67
C SER A 175 -7.43 26.69 -9.19
N GLU A 176 -6.50 25.89 -9.70
CA GLU A 176 -6.29 24.49 -9.30
C GLU A 176 -5.74 24.41 -7.87
N ALA A 177 -4.79 25.29 -7.51
CA ALA A 177 -4.26 25.39 -6.16
C ALA A 177 -5.36 25.67 -5.14
N ARG A 178 -6.23 26.66 -5.43
CA ARG A 178 -7.40 26.99 -4.59
C ARG A 178 -8.30 25.76 -4.39
N THR A 179 -8.59 25.05 -5.47
CA THR A 179 -9.42 23.83 -5.40
C THR A 179 -8.82 22.80 -4.47
N ASN A 180 -7.51 22.53 -4.59
CA ASN A 180 -6.83 21.56 -3.73
C ASN A 180 -6.72 22.04 -2.28
N TYR A 181 -6.49 23.31 -2.00
CA TYR A 181 -6.53 23.84 -0.64
C TYR A 181 -7.94 23.73 -0.03
N MET A 182 -9.02 23.92 -0.79
CA MET A 182 -10.37 23.70 -0.30
C MET A 182 -10.64 22.23 0.02
N LEU A 183 -10.14 21.28 -0.79
CA LEU A 183 -10.20 19.86 -0.50
C LEU A 183 -9.36 19.50 0.75
N ALA A 184 -8.17 20.10 0.90
CA ALA A 184 -7.35 19.96 2.09
C ALA A 184 -8.10 20.44 3.33
N LEU A 185 -8.75 21.60 3.26
CA LEU A 185 -9.54 22.18 4.35
C LEU A 185 -10.72 21.30 4.74
N GLN A 186 -11.42 20.73 3.74
CA GLN A 186 -12.56 19.83 3.95
C GLN A 186 -12.13 18.53 4.67
N ASN A 187 -10.96 18.00 4.33
CA ASN A 187 -10.43 16.75 4.88
C ASN A 187 -9.60 16.96 6.17
N SER A 188 -9.37 18.20 6.60
CA SER A 188 -8.60 18.52 7.80
C SER A 188 -9.48 18.52 9.05
N THR A 189 -9.05 17.76 10.06
CA THR A 189 -9.66 17.76 11.41
C THR A 189 -8.87 18.62 12.42
N ASN A 190 -7.63 18.99 12.07
CA ASN A 190 -6.75 19.77 12.94
C ASN A 190 -6.97 21.27 12.75
N GLN A 191 -7.28 22.01 13.82
CA GLN A 191 -7.57 23.44 13.77
C GLN A 191 -6.38 24.28 13.30
N ALA A 192 -5.14 23.92 13.71
CA ALA A 192 -3.94 24.65 13.28
C ALA A 192 -3.69 24.48 11.77
N SER A 193 -3.82 23.25 11.26
CA SER A 193 -3.74 22.98 9.80
C SER A 193 -4.81 23.74 9.03
N ARG A 194 -6.05 23.79 9.53
CA ARG A 194 -7.15 24.55 8.91
C ARG A 194 -6.83 26.04 8.82
N ALA A 195 -6.24 26.60 9.88
CA ALA A 195 -5.85 28.02 9.90
C ALA A 195 -4.76 28.31 8.85
N LEU A 196 -3.75 27.42 8.74
CA LEU A 196 -2.68 27.54 7.73
C LEU A 196 -3.23 27.44 6.31
N ILE A 197 -4.11 26.47 6.04
CA ILE A 197 -4.71 26.30 4.72
C ILE A 197 -5.57 27.52 4.34
N ASN A 198 -6.35 28.07 5.28
CA ASN A 198 -7.13 29.30 5.04
C ASN A 198 -6.21 30.50 4.72
N MET A 199 -5.06 30.62 5.38
CA MET A 199 -4.08 31.66 5.05
C MET A 199 -3.58 31.48 3.60
N LYS A 200 -3.21 30.27 3.20
CA LYS A 200 -2.77 29.97 1.82
C LYS A 200 -3.87 30.31 0.78
N ILE A 201 -5.14 30.04 1.08
CA ILE A 201 -6.26 30.42 0.21
C ILE A 201 -6.37 31.94 0.10
N SER A 202 -6.23 32.67 1.20
CA SER A 202 -6.27 34.13 1.20
C SER A 202 -5.11 34.77 0.43
N ASP A 203 -3.93 34.18 0.52
CA ASP A 203 -2.74 34.63 -0.20
C ASP A 203 -2.91 34.52 -1.73
N LEU A 204 -3.62 33.47 -2.24
CA LEU A 204 -3.96 33.35 -3.65
C LEU A 204 -4.88 34.50 -4.13
N GLU A 205 -5.83 34.95 -3.28
CA GLU A 205 -6.75 36.05 -3.63
C GLU A 205 -6.03 37.40 -3.73
N GLY A 206 -4.95 37.60 -2.93
CA GLY A 206 -4.12 38.79 -3.00
C GLY A 206 -3.23 38.87 -4.23
N GLY A 207 -2.77 37.70 -4.74
CA GLY A 207 -1.90 37.60 -5.92
C GLY A 207 -2.62 37.73 -7.28
N GLU A 208 -3.94 37.55 -7.32
CA GLU A 208 -4.73 37.74 -8.54
C GLU A 208 -5.05 39.22 -8.86
N ILE A 209 -4.65 40.15 -7.99
CA ILE A 209 -5.00 41.60 -8.09
C ILE A 209 -3.80 42.44 -8.56
N GLU A 210 -2.60 41.88 -8.67
CA GLU A 210 -1.42 42.54 -9.21
C GLU A 210 -1.15 42.14 -10.69
#